data_1398ec9189d18e5439f2d6abd90ac900
#
_entry.id   1398ec9189d18e5439f2d6abd90ac900
#
_cell.length_a   1.000
_cell.length_b   1.000
_cell.length_c   1.000
_cell.angle_alpha   90.00
_cell.angle_beta   90.00
_cell.angle_gamma   90.00
#
_symmetry.space_group_name_H-M   'P 1'
#
loop_
_entity.id
_entity.type
_entity.pdbx_description
1 polymer ?
#
loop_
_entity_poly.entity_id
_entity_poly.type
_entity_poly.pdbx_seq_one_letter_code
_entity_poly.pdbx_strand_id
1 'polypeptide(L)'
;MNKFNLIIFGLISLSLVPTLNSNAQELNPGDGIRLIFLDVTDPVSGDYYIQPDGKLQLPIIGIISTVNKDFPEVKEEIFNKYNSFYKNPELTILALFRVNIHGEVKTPGYYYVTEEQKLTGILALAGGTTSDADLDNVYIIRNDQEIELDVETLMMEGNTVSDFGLLSGDQIYVPRSFWADPARFTWIFSAIAVIATVIALVVR
;
A
#
# COMPACT_ATOMS: atom_id res chain seq x y z
N MET A 1 -61.02 -26.93 28.64
CA MET A 1 -60.10 -25.94 29.26
C MET A 1 -58.69 -26.50 29.12
N ASN A 2 -58.00 -26.23 28.04
CA ASN A 2 -56.62 -26.68 27.85
C ASN A 2 -55.75 -25.43 27.57
N LYS A 3 -54.85 -25.17 28.50
CA LYS A 3 -53.86 -24.10 28.40
C LYS A 3 -52.71 -24.58 27.52
N PHE A 4 -52.56 -24.01 26.33
CA PHE A 4 -51.36 -24.19 25.48
C PHE A 4 -50.26 -23.26 25.97
N ASN A 5 -49.21 -23.84 26.57
CA ASN A 5 -47.97 -23.12 26.86
C ASN A 5 -47.15 -23.04 25.58
N LEU A 6 -47.05 -21.85 25.03
CA LEU A 6 -46.17 -21.53 23.92
C LEU A 6 -44.76 -21.20 24.46
N ILE A 7 -43.82 -22.15 24.36
CA ILE A 7 -42.44 -21.94 24.70
C ILE A 7 -41.77 -21.29 23.46
N ILE A 8 -41.49 -19.98 23.58
CA ILE A 8 -40.73 -19.25 22.58
C ILE A 8 -39.24 -19.58 22.79
N PHE A 9 -38.67 -20.43 21.95
CA PHE A 9 -37.22 -20.64 21.84
C PHE A 9 -36.62 -19.40 21.16
N GLY A 10 -36.03 -18.52 21.97
CA GLY A 10 -35.21 -17.42 21.47
C GLY A 10 -33.91 -17.96 20.89
N LEU A 11 -33.80 -17.99 19.56
CA LEU A 11 -32.55 -18.19 18.86
C LEU A 11 -31.65 -16.96 19.07
N ILE A 12 -30.74 -17.08 20.04
CA ILE A 12 -29.62 -16.13 20.16
C ILE A 12 -28.69 -16.42 18.99
N SER A 13 -28.81 -15.65 17.91
CA SER A 13 -27.80 -15.63 16.86
C SER A 13 -26.55 -14.97 17.44
N LEU A 14 -25.59 -15.81 17.82
CA LEU A 14 -24.23 -15.39 18.14
C LEU A 14 -23.60 -14.86 16.85
N SER A 15 -23.73 -13.55 16.60
CA SER A 15 -23.00 -12.89 15.54
C SER A 15 -21.52 -12.99 15.89
N LEU A 16 -20.81 -13.84 15.16
CA LEU A 16 -19.35 -13.89 15.15
C LEU A 16 -18.90 -12.53 14.60
N VAL A 17 -18.63 -11.57 15.48
CA VAL A 17 -17.95 -10.33 15.11
C VAL A 17 -16.54 -10.78 14.72
N PRO A 18 -16.12 -10.60 13.45
CA PRO A 18 -14.73 -10.85 13.11
C PRO A 18 -13.92 -9.91 14.00
N THR A 19 -13.11 -10.47 14.87
CA THR A 19 -12.08 -9.71 15.56
C THR A 19 -11.22 -9.10 14.45
N LEU A 20 -11.21 -7.78 14.34
CA LEU A 20 -10.20 -7.07 13.58
C LEU A 20 -8.87 -7.44 14.21
N ASN A 21 -8.24 -8.47 13.67
CA ASN A 21 -6.83 -8.67 13.90
C ASN A 21 -6.18 -7.36 13.47
N SER A 22 -5.56 -6.66 14.41
CA SER A 22 -4.54 -5.69 14.04
C SER A 22 -3.56 -6.47 13.20
N ASN A 23 -3.56 -6.25 11.88
CA ASN A 23 -2.65 -6.91 10.96
C ASN A 23 -1.26 -6.42 11.33
N ALA A 24 -0.62 -7.14 12.25
CA ALA A 24 0.82 -7.01 12.43
C ALA A 24 1.41 -7.42 11.08
N GLN A 25 1.93 -6.45 10.35
CA GLN A 25 2.37 -6.64 8.97
C GLN A 25 3.58 -7.57 8.96
N GLU A 26 3.44 -8.71 8.28
CA GLU A 26 4.52 -9.66 8.10
C GLU A 26 5.61 -9.04 7.21
N LEU A 27 6.86 -9.26 7.60
CA LEU A 27 8.02 -8.84 6.84
C LEU A 27 8.40 -9.93 5.84
N ASN A 28 8.43 -9.58 4.57
CA ASN A 28 8.76 -10.49 3.48
C ASN A 28 10.24 -10.36 3.04
N PRO A 29 10.83 -11.39 2.45
CA PRO A 29 12.13 -11.26 1.79
C PRO A 29 12.13 -10.13 0.77
N GLY A 30 13.09 -9.23 0.89
CA GLY A 30 13.20 -8.03 0.07
C GLY A 30 12.60 -6.79 0.70
N ASP A 31 11.87 -6.89 1.81
CA ASP A 31 11.56 -5.75 2.67
C ASP A 31 12.80 -5.28 3.43
N GLY A 32 12.67 -4.20 4.15
CA GLY A 32 13.77 -3.65 4.92
C GLY A 32 13.37 -3.18 6.31
N ILE A 33 14.39 -2.84 7.06
CA ILE A 33 14.30 -2.16 8.35
C ILE A 33 15.16 -0.92 8.28
N ARG A 34 14.58 0.24 8.63
CA ARG A 34 15.32 1.49 8.82
C ARG A 34 15.63 1.68 10.29
N LEU A 35 16.90 1.84 10.59
CA LEU A 35 17.39 2.21 11.93
C LEU A 35 17.79 3.68 11.95
N ILE A 36 17.33 4.41 12.96
CA ILE A 36 17.70 5.80 13.20
C ILE A 36 18.15 5.92 14.65
N PHE A 37 19.44 6.11 14.86
CA PHE A 37 20.01 6.45 16.16
C PHE A 37 20.14 7.95 16.28
N LEU A 38 19.59 8.54 17.33
CA LEU A 38 19.61 10.00 17.55
C LEU A 38 20.77 10.45 18.40
N ASP A 39 21.26 9.60 19.29
CA ASP A 39 22.26 9.92 20.33
C ASP A 39 23.64 9.29 20.07
N VAL A 40 23.79 8.48 19.03
CA VAL A 40 25.04 7.77 18.71
C VAL A 40 25.66 8.32 17.44
N THR A 41 26.93 8.72 17.51
CA THR A 41 27.75 9.21 16.38
C THR A 41 28.25 8.04 15.50
N ASP A 42 27.52 6.94 15.44
CA ASP A 42 27.96 5.70 14.84
C ASP A 42 27.25 5.46 13.48
N PRO A 43 27.91 4.85 12.48
CA PRO A 43 27.34 4.55 11.17
C PRO A 43 26.33 3.38 11.19
N VAL A 44 25.63 3.18 12.30
CA VAL A 44 24.60 2.13 12.45
C VAL A 44 23.25 2.55 11.87
N SER A 45 22.97 3.86 11.79
CA SER A 45 21.75 4.34 11.14
C SER A 45 21.78 4.05 9.64
N GLY A 46 20.67 3.52 9.11
CA GLY A 46 20.58 3.16 7.70
C GLY A 46 19.45 2.20 7.40
N ASP A 47 19.35 1.83 6.15
CA ASP A 47 18.36 0.88 5.62
C ASP A 47 19.03 -0.49 5.44
N TYR A 48 18.43 -1.52 6.02
CA TYR A 48 18.91 -2.89 5.98
C TYR A 48 17.83 -3.80 5.42
N TYR A 49 18.19 -4.68 4.47
CA TYR A 49 17.22 -5.45 3.71
C TYR A 49 17.24 -6.92 4.08
N ILE A 50 16.04 -7.51 4.12
CA ILE A 50 15.82 -8.91 4.42
C ILE A 50 16.24 -9.74 3.20
N GLN A 51 17.16 -10.68 3.43
CA GLN A 51 17.67 -11.59 2.41
C GLN A 51 16.60 -12.63 2.02
N PRO A 52 16.76 -13.31 0.87
CA PRO A 52 15.82 -14.35 0.43
C PRO A 52 15.63 -15.51 1.41
N ASP A 53 16.59 -15.73 2.31
CA ASP A 53 16.52 -16.75 3.37
C ASP A 53 15.84 -16.24 4.66
N GLY A 54 15.24 -15.06 4.63
CA GLY A 54 14.56 -14.45 5.77
C GLY A 54 15.52 -13.93 6.85
N LYS A 55 16.78 -13.69 6.51
CA LYS A 55 17.77 -13.14 7.44
C LYS A 55 17.99 -11.66 7.19
N LEU A 56 18.10 -10.91 8.29
CA LEU A 56 18.44 -9.50 8.32
C LEU A 56 19.81 -9.35 9.00
N GLN A 57 20.79 -8.84 8.27
CA GLN A 57 22.11 -8.59 8.84
C GLN A 57 22.21 -7.14 9.29
N LEU A 58 22.45 -6.93 10.58
CA LEU A 58 22.57 -5.62 11.20
C LEU A 58 23.97 -5.43 11.79
N PRO A 59 24.52 -4.21 11.73
CA PRO A 59 25.80 -3.89 12.37
C PRO A 59 25.77 -4.22 13.86
N ILE A 60 26.90 -4.60 14.44
CA ILE A 60 27.13 -4.87 15.86
C ILE A 60 26.35 -6.08 16.38
N ILE A 61 25.04 -6.16 16.16
CA ILE A 61 24.18 -7.21 16.72
C ILE A 61 24.09 -8.47 15.85
N GLY A 62 24.67 -8.43 14.63
CA GLY A 62 24.76 -9.58 13.72
C GLY A 62 23.46 -9.91 13.00
N ILE A 63 23.15 -11.21 12.86
CA ILE A 63 22.03 -11.68 12.08
C ILE A 63 20.80 -11.86 12.98
N ILE A 64 19.64 -11.41 12.45
CA ILE A 64 18.31 -11.63 13.01
C ILE A 64 17.48 -12.40 11.99
N SER A 65 16.74 -13.40 12.44
CA SER A 65 15.75 -14.10 11.61
C SER A 65 14.41 -13.40 11.69
N THR A 66 13.82 -13.14 10.52
CA THR A 66 12.46 -12.59 10.39
C THR A 66 11.42 -13.67 10.10
N VAL A 67 11.86 -14.92 9.89
CA VAL A 67 10.98 -16.05 9.52
C VAL A 67 9.98 -16.34 10.64
N ASN A 68 8.70 -16.38 10.30
CA ASN A 68 7.56 -16.59 11.22
C ASN A 68 7.49 -15.55 12.36
N LYS A 69 7.96 -14.33 12.11
CA LYS A 69 7.87 -13.20 13.04
C LYS A 69 7.17 -12.04 12.37
N ASP A 70 6.34 -11.37 13.11
CA ASP A 70 5.79 -10.07 12.71
C ASP A 70 6.78 -8.92 12.98
N PHE A 71 6.46 -7.75 12.43
CA PHE A 71 7.33 -6.57 12.62
C PHE A 71 7.51 -6.18 14.09
N PRO A 72 6.46 -6.16 14.95
CA PRO A 72 6.62 -5.91 16.39
C PRO A 72 7.63 -6.84 17.08
N GLU A 73 7.59 -8.13 16.78
CA GLU A 73 8.51 -9.12 17.36
C GLU A 73 9.97 -8.87 16.91
N VAL A 74 10.15 -8.60 15.61
CA VAL A 74 11.47 -8.27 15.04
C VAL A 74 11.99 -6.97 15.63
N LYS A 75 11.14 -5.95 15.75
CA LYS A 75 11.46 -4.65 16.34
C LYS A 75 11.93 -4.79 17.78
N GLU A 76 11.21 -5.58 18.58
CA GLU A 76 11.57 -5.81 19.98
C GLU A 76 12.91 -6.56 20.09
N GLU A 77 13.14 -7.58 19.26
CA GLU A 77 14.42 -8.31 19.26
C GLU A 77 15.59 -7.37 18.89
N ILE A 78 15.42 -6.54 17.87
CA ILE A 78 16.43 -5.55 17.46
C ILE A 78 16.72 -4.60 18.60
N PHE A 79 15.67 -4.02 19.20
CA PHE A 79 15.80 -3.06 20.28
C PHE A 79 16.55 -3.67 21.49
N ASN A 80 16.14 -4.85 21.92
CA ASN A 80 16.74 -5.55 23.06
C ASN A 80 18.23 -5.85 22.83
N LYS A 81 18.58 -6.28 21.61
CA LYS A 81 19.99 -6.52 21.27
C LYS A 81 20.82 -5.23 21.29
N TYR A 82 20.33 -4.16 20.65
CA TYR A 82 21.05 -2.87 20.71
C TYR A 82 21.14 -2.29 22.12
N ASN A 83 20.08 -2.43 22.92
CA ASN A 83 20.07 -1.96 24.31
C ASN A 83 21.09 -2.68 25.20
N SER A 84 21.52 -3.89 24.81
CA SER A 84 22.61 -4.58 25.52
C SER A 84 23.99 -3.98 25.24
N PHE A 85 24.18 -3.32 24.09
CA PHE A 85 25.43 -2.64 23.73
C PHE A 85 25.42 -1.14 24.09
N TYR A 86 24.30 -0.47 23.80
CA TYR A 86 24.13 0.95 24.08
C TYR A 86 23.13 1.11 25.23
N LYS A 87 23.55 1.64 26.36
CA LYS A 87 22.67 1.82 27.53
C LYS A 87 21.53 2.80 27.19
N ASN A 88 20.31 2.29 27.03
CA ASN A 88 19.11 3.05 26.67
C ASN A 88 19.29 3.93 25.41
N PRO A 89 19.59 3.35 24.25
CA PRO A 89 19.76 4.14 23.03
C PRO A 89 18.45 4.78 22.60
N GLU A 90 18.50 6.03 22.11
CA GLU A 90 17.40 6.63 21.40
C GLU A 90 17.35 6.06 19.97
N LEU A 91 16.65 4.94 19.80
CA LEU A 91 16.57 4.17 18.57
C LEU A 91 15.15 4.14 18.02
N THR A 92 14.97 4.67 16.81
CA THR A 92 13.75 4.49 16.03
C THR A 92 13.96 3.35 15.02
N ILE A 93 13.00 2.41 14.99
CA ILE A 93 13.00 1.25 14.09
C ILE A 93 11.73 1.30 13.27
N LEU A 94 11.86 1.39 11.94
CA LEU A 94 10.75 1.46 11.00
C LEU A 94 10.83 0.28 10.03
N ALA A 95 9.67 -0.33 9.73
CA ALA A 95 9.56 -1.27 8.63
C ALA A 95 9.60 -0.52 7.29
N LEU A 96 10.26 -1.10 6.31
CA LEU A 96 10.31 -0.64 4.93
C LEU A 96 9.66 -1.72 4.05
N PHE A 97 8.42 -1.50 3.64
CA PHE A 97 7.70 -2.42 2.76
C PHE A 97 8.06 -2.15 1.32
N ARG A 98 8.41 -3.20 0.60
CA ARG A 98 8.72 -3.08 -0.81
C ARG A 98 7.43 -3.16 -1.63
N VAL A 99 7.12 -2.06 -2.31
CA VAL A 99 5.98 -1.96 -3.23
C VAL A 99 6.46 -1.68 -4.65
N ASN A 100 5.64 -2.03 -5.63
CA ASN A 100 5.92 -1.76 -7.03
C ASN A 100 4.95 -0.71 -7.55
N ILE A 101 5.44 0.34 -8.22
CA ILE A 101 4.61 1.41 -8.76
C ILE A 101 4.70 1.37 -10.27
N HIS A 102 3.57 1.25 -10.95
CA HIS A 102 3.46 1.13 -12.39
C HIS A 102 2.42 2.08 -13.00
N GLY A 103 2.40 2.12 -14.33
CA GLY A 103 1.44 2.91 -15.11
C GLY A 103 1.91 4.33 -15.32
N GLU A 104 1.00 5.30 -15.23
CA GLU A 104 1.23 6.71 -15.55
C GLU A 104 1.93 7.46 -14.40
N VAL A 105 3.16 7.01 -14.09
CA VAL A 105 4.10 7.67 -13.18
C VAL A 105 5.40 7.96 -13.94
N LYS A 106 6.17 8.95 -13.47
CA LYS A 106 7.40 9.36 -14.19
C LYS A 106 8.52 8.33 -14.14
N THR A 107 8.64 7.63 -13.02
CA THR A 107 9.68 6.61 -12.80
C THR A 107 9.03 5.35 -12.22
N PRO A 108 8.48 4.45 -13.06
CA PRO A 108 7.96 3.17 -12.59
C PRO A 108 9.07 2.30 -11.97
N GLY A 109 8.75 1.53 -10.92
CA GLY A 109 9.73 0.65 -10.29
C GLY A 109 9.37 0.23 -8.88
N TYR A 110 10.33 -0.41 -8.20
CA TYR A 110 10.21 -0.81 -6.80
C TYR A 110 10.62 0.34 -5.88
N TYR A 111 9.81 0.54 -4.85
CA TYR A 111 10.02 1.56 -3.85
C TYR A 111 9.84 1.00 -2.44
N TYR A 112 10.49 1.62 -1.48
CA TYR A 112 10.35 1.29 -0.08
C TYR A 112 9.50 2.34 0.61
N VAL A 113 8.44 1.89 1.27
CA VAL A 113 7.47 2.74 1.97
C VAL A 113 7.36 2.35 3.44
N THR A 114 7.02 3.31 4.29
CA THR A 114 6.73 3.08 5.71
C THR A 114 5.22 3.15 5.97
N GLU A 115 4.79 2.65 7.12
CA GLU A 115 3.37 2.64 7.50
C GLU A 115 2.76 4.05 7.61
N GLU A 116 3.57 5.04 7.97
CA GLU A 116 3.12 6.42 8.14
C GLU A 116 3.05 7.22 6.84
N GLN A 117 3.56 6.67 5.74
CA GLN A 117 3.52 7.37 4.46
C GLN A 117 2.11 7.44 3.90
N LYS A 118 1.82 8.57 3.24
CA LYS A 118 0.57 8.81 2.52
C LYS A 118 0.72 8.40 1.06
N LEU A 119 -0.40 8.10 0.40
CA LEU A 119 -0.40 7.76 -1.04
C LEU A 119 0.30 8.83 -1.88
N THR A 120 0.07 10.11 -1.58
CA THR A 120 0.76 11.22 -2.27
C THR A 120 2.27 11.17 -2.15
N GLY A 121 2.78 10.83 -0.95
CA GLY A 121 4.21 10.63 -0.71
C GLY A 121 4.77 9.44 -1.48
N ILE A 122 4.01 8.35 -1.54
CA ILE A 122 4.38 7.14 -2.29
C ILE A 122 4.48 7.45 -3.79
N LEU A 123 3.49 8.13 -4.37
CA LEU A 123 3.53 8.55 -5.76
C LEU A 123 4.67 9.55 -6.04
N ALA A 124 5.00 10.41 -5.07
CA ALA A 124 6.12 11.34 -5.18
C ALA A 124 7.49 10.61 -5.24
N LEU A 125 7.64 9.43 -4.61
CA LEU A 125 8.84 8.59 -4.78
C LEU A 125 9.05 8.19 -6.23
N ALA A 126 7.97 7.90 -6.96
CA ALA A 126 7.99 7.60 -8.40
C ALA A 126 8.08 8.88 -9.29
N GLY A 127 8.48 10.01 -8.70
CA GLY A 127 8.60 11.30 -9.40
C GLY A 127 7.25 11.99 -9.67
N GLY A 128 6.17 11.50 -9.06
CA GLY A 128 4.80 11.93 -9.30
C GLY A 128 4.17 11.28 -10.54
N THR A 129 2.91 11.56 -10.76
CA THR A 129 2.16 11.06 -11.91
C THR A 129 2.45 11.87 -13.18
N THR A 130 2.16 11.29 -14.35
CA THR A 130 2.19 12.00 -15.62
C THR A 130 0.93 12.86 -15.81
N SER A 131 0.92 13.70 -16.85
CA SER A 131 -0.28 14.49 -17.23
C SER A 131 -1.44 13.62 -17.73
N ASP A 132 -1.12 12.40 -18.12
CA ASP A 132 -2.06 11.44 -18.70
C ASP A 132 -2.67 10.50 -17.64
N ALA A 133 -2.26 10.62 -16.38
CA ALA A 133 -2.70 9.77 -15.30
C ALA A 133 -4.19 9.95 -14.97
N ASP A 134 -4.84 8.86 -14.66
CA ASP A 134 -6.19 8.80 -14.13
C ASP A 134 -6.12 8.50 -12.63
N LEU A 135 -6.22 9.55 -11.82
CA LEU A 135 -6.12 9.42 -10.37
C LEU A 135 -7.41 8.88 -9.73
N ASP A 136 -8.54 8.97 -10.43
CA ASP A 136 -9.82 8.48 -9.90
C ASP A 136 -9.93 6.95 -9.94
N ASN A 137 -9.09 6.31 -10.76
CA ASN A 137 -9.11 4.86 -10.99
C ASN A 137 -7.79 4.16 -10.61
N VAL A 138 -7.04 4.71 -9.65
CA VAL A 138 -5.83 4.04 -9.12
C VAL A 138 -6.24 2.81 -8.31
N TYR A 139 -5.53 1.71 -8.48
CA TYR A 139 -5.79 0.48 -7.75
C TYR A 139 -4.51 -0.25 -7.33
N ILE A 140 -4.66 -1.11 -6.33
CA ILE A 140 -3.61 -2.03 -5.88
C ILE A 140 -3.87 -3.39 -6.54
N ILE A 141 -2.81 -4.02 -7.04
CA ILE A 141 -2.84 -5.42 -7.46
C ILE A 141 -2.18 -6.25 -6.35
N ARG A 142 -2.94 -7.17 -5.78
CA ARG A 142 -2.50 -8.12 -4.75
C ARG A 142 -3.00 -9.52 -5.09
N ASN A 143 -2.09 -10.50 -5.25
CA ASN A 143 -2.44 -11.88 -5.59
C ASN A 143 -3.37 -11.98 -6.83
N ASP A 144 -3.07 -11.22 -7.87
CA ASP A 144 -3.85 -11.12 -9.11
C ASP A 144 -5.28 -10.56 -8.92
N GLN A 145 -5.56 -9.92 -7.79
CA GLN A 145 -6.80 -9.20 -7.53
C GLN A 145 -6.57 -7.70 -7.54
N GLU A 146 -7.49 -6.97 -8.16
CA GLU A 146 -7.52 -5.52 -8.19
C GLU A 146 -8.33 -5.00 -6.99
N ILE A 147 -7.75 -4.08 -6.24
CA ILE A 147 -8.36 -3.41 -5.10
C ILE A 147 -8.40 -1.92 -5.44
N GLU A 148 -9.57 -1.40 -5.72
CA GLU A 148 -9.75 0.02 -6.02
C GLU A 148 -9.40 0.89 -4.82
N LEU A 149 -8.72 2.01 -5.08
CA LEU A 149 -8.41 3.01 -4.08
C LEU A 149 -9.28 4.25 -4.30
N ASP A 150 -9.99 4.66 -3.27
CA ASP A 150 -10.64 5.98 -3.25
C ASP A 150 -9.58 7.06 -3.00
N VAL A 151 -8.89 7.45 -4.08
CA VAL A 151 -7.77 8.39 -4.03
C VAL A 151 -8.22 9.75 -3.53
N GLU A 152 -9.44 10.20 -3.87
CA GLU A 152 -9.97 11.49 -3.42
C GLU A 152 -10.07 11.51 -1.89
N THR A 153 -10.70 10.48 -1.29
CA THR A 153 -10.80 10.33 0.17
C THR A 153 -9.43 10.18 0.81
N LEU A 154 -8.54 9.34 0.25
CA LEU A 154 -7.19 9.13 0.78
C LEU A 154 -6.35 10.41 0.80
N MET A 155 -6.51 11.26 -0.23
CA MET A 155 -5.81 12.55 -0.30
C MET A 155 -6.41 13.59 0.66
N MET A 156 -7.72 13.66 0.78
CA MET A 156 -8.43 14.64 1.61
C MET A 156 -8.25 14.35 3.10
N GLU A 157 -8.40 13.09 3.51
CA GLU A 157 -8.28 12.66 4.90
C GLU A 157 -6.83 12.49 5.35
N GLY A 158 -5.92 12.42 4.39
CA GLY A 158 -4.50 12.26 4.65
C GLY A 158 -4.14 10.88 5.20
N ASN A 159 -4.89 9.87 4.79
CA ASN A 159 -4.72 8.48 5.19
C ASN A 159 -3.32 7.94 4.87
N THR A 160 -2.81 7.12 5.76
CA THR A 160 -1.49 6.49 5.67
C THR A 160 -1.57 5.08 5.08
N VAL A 161 -0.43 4.48 4.79
CA VAL A 161 -0.32 3.08 4.34
C VAL A 161 -1.12 2.15 5.23
N SER A 162 -1.04 2.32 6.55
CA SER A 162 -1.80 1.53 7.53
C SER A 162 -3.31 1.64 7.33
N ASP A 163 -3.80 2.84 6.98
CA ASP A 163 -5.25 3.12 6.90
C ASP A 163 -5.88 2.49 5.65
N PHE A 164 -5.19 2.53 4.50
CA PHE A 164 -5.70 1.92 3.27
C PHE A 164 -5.19 0.50 3.00
N GLY A 165 -4.45 -0.07 3.96
CA GLY A 165 -4.11 -1.48 3.98
C GLY A 165 -3.14 -1.93 2.89
N LEU A 166 -2.19 -1.08 2.48
CA LEU A 166 -1.11 -1.46 1.57
C LEU A 166 -0.18 -2.43 2.28
N LEU A 167 0.16 -3.52 1.61
CA LEU A 167 1.03 -4.57 2.15
C LEU A 167 2.33 -4.68 1.33
N SER A 168 3.32 -5.33 1.94
CA SER A 168 4.53 -5.70 1.23
C SER A 168 4.25 -6.57 0.01
N GLY A 169 4.88 -6.25 -1.11
CA GLY A 169 4.70 -6.96 -2.38
C GLY A 169 3.55 -6.45 -3.24
N ASP A 170 2.72 -5.55 -2.75
CA ASP A 170 1.65 -4.94 -3.54
C ASP A 170 2.20 -4.15 -4.73
N GLN A 171 1.36 -4.07 -5.76
CA GLN A 171 1.63 -3.23 -6.92
C GLN A 171 0.58 -2.12 -6.97
N ILE A 172 1.04 -0.88 -6.95
CA ILE A 172 0.19 0.31 -7.16
C ILE A 172 0.19 0.60 -8.65
N TYR A 173 -0.98 0.54 -9.27
CA TYR A 173 -1.14 0.83 -10.68
C TYR A 173 -1.90 2.14 -10.88
N VAL A 174 -1.28 3.07 -11.61
CA VAL A 174 -1.88 4.35 -12.00
C VAL A 174 -2.29 4.24 -13.46
N PRO A 175 -3.59 4.12 -13.78
CA PRO A 175 -4.04 3.96 -15.14
C PRO A 175 -3.90 5.26 -15.94
N ARG A 176 -4.00 5.11 -17.25
CA ARG A 176 -4.03 6.24 -18.16
C ARG A 176 -5.46 6.76 -18.31
N SER A 177 -5.62 8.07 -18.21
CA SER A 177 -6.92 8.70 -18.44
C SER A 177 -7.45 8.42 -19.85
N PHE A 178 -8.74 8.10 -19.92
CA PHE A 178 -9.42 7.89 -21.20
C PHE A 178 -9.27 9.10 -22.13
N TRP A 179 -9.22 10.31 -21.57
CA TRP A 179 -9.10 11.56 -22.32
C TRP A 179 -7.68 11.88 -22.79
N ALA A 180 -6.68 11.18 -22.31
CA ALA A 180 -5.27 11.39 -22.65
C ALA A 180 -4.89 10.92 -24.07
N ASP A 181 -5.77 10.18 -24.76
CA ASP A 181 -5.54 9.70 -26.12
C ASP A 181 -6.41 10.41 -27.16
N PRO A 182 -5.96 11.54 -27.73
CA PRO A 182 -6.73 12.26 -28.75
C PRO A 182 -7.06 11.42 -29.99
N ALA A 183 -6.21 10.42 -30.30
CA ALA A 183 -6.44 9.57 -31.46
C ALA A 183 -7.69 8.72 -31.35
N ARG A 184 -8.14 8.41 -30.13
CA ARG A 184 -9.41 7.67 -29.89
C ARG A 184 -10.64 8.47 -30.29
N PHE A 185 -10.56 9.79 -30.33
CA PHE A 185 -11.69 10.67 -30.63
C PHE A 185 -11.72 11.12 -32.10
N THR A 186 -10.60 11.06 -32.82
CA THR A 186 -10.55 11.55 -34.22
C THR A 186 -11.56 10.84 -35.13
N TRP A 187 -11.78 9.53 -34.94
CA TRP A 187 -12.78 8.80 -35.72
C TRP A 187 -14.20 9.17 -35.33
N ILE A 188 -14.47 9.49 -34.04
CA ILE A 188 -15.79 9.92 -33.56
C ILE A 188 -16.14 11.29 -34.16
N PHE A 189 -15.21 12.24 -34.11
CA PHE A 189 -15.40 13.56 -34.72
C PHE A 189 -15.58 13.47 -36.24
N SER A 190 -14.81 12.59 -36.92
CA SER A 190 -14.99 12.38 -38.36
C SER A 190 -16.35 11.75 -38.68
N ALA A 191 -16.82 10.78 -37.89
CA ALA A 191 -18.14 10.20 -38.08
C ALA A 191 -19.27 11.21 -37.87
N ILE A 192 -19.17 12.04 -36.82
CA ILE A 192 -20.14 13.12 -36.56
C ILE A 192 -20.15 14.13 -37.72
N ALA A 193 -18.99 14.50 -38.24
CA ALA A 193 -18.89 15.42 -39.38
C ALA A 193 -19.54 14.84 -40.64
N VAL A 194 -19.35 13.55 -40.91
CA VAL A 194 -19.99 12.85 -42.04
C VAL A 194 -21.51 12.85 -41.89
N ILE A 195 -22.01 12.48 -40.69
CA ILE A 195 -23.44 12.44 -40.39
C ILE A 195 -24.05 13.86 -40.56
N ALA A 196 -23.41 14.90 -40.01
CA ALA A 196 -23.86 16.27 -40.14
C ALA A 196 -23.91 16.71 -41.61
N THR A 197 -22.95 16.31 -42.43
CA THR A 197 -22.89 16.63 -43.87
C THR A 197 -24.05 15.94 -44.61
N VAL A 198 -24.33 14.65 -44.29
CA VAL A 198 -25.42 13.90 -44.91
C VAL A 198 -26.78 14.54 -44.54
N ILE A 199 -26.98 14.91 -43.27
CA ILE A 199 -28.23 15.60 -42.84
C ILE A 199 -28.39 16.92 -43.57
N ALA A 200 -27.33 17.73 -43.70
CA ALA A 200 -27.36 18.99 -44.39
C ALA A 200 -27.71 18.88 -45.89
N LEU A 201 -27.32 17.74 -46.51
CA LEU A 201 -27.68 17.42 -47.93
C LEU A 201 -29.10 16.96 -48.10
N VAL A 202 -29.66 16.25 -47.10
CA VAL A 202 -31.06 15.69 -47.19
C VAL A 202 -32.11 16.74 -46.82
N VAL A 203 -31.78 17.72 -46.01
CA VAL A 203 -32.69 18.79 -45.55
C VAL A 203 -32.73 19.97 -46.51
N ARG A 204 -31.91 19.98 -47.54
CA ARG A 204 -31.89 21.02 -48.59
C ARG A 204 -32.70 20.63 -49.82
#